data_88ed6a5dcbfddcaa41f2c03d29e33ceb
#
_entry.id   88ed6a5dcbfddcaa41f2c03d29e33ceb
#
_cell.length_a   1.000
_cell.length_b   1.000
_cell.length_c   1.000
_cell.angle_alpha   90.00
_cell.angle_beta   90.00
_cell.angle_gamma   90.00
#
_symmetry.space_group_name_H-M   'P 1'
#
loop_
_entity.id
_entity.type
_entity.pdbx_description
1 polymer ?
#
loop_
_entity_poly.entity_id
_entity_poly.type
_entity_poly.pdbx_seq_one_letter_code
_entity_poly.pdbx_strand_id
1 'polypeptide(L)'
;MWPSILSLLACGSPAPAPAPTPQPEPAVSTLHQPPAPDTIPEGPFGDAVRRGQAIVQDTKTHAPQFSGNDLSCKNCHIEDGRKADAAPLWAAFVSYPAYRSKNGHVNDFNERIRGCFTYSMNAQASPAGAAPGPDDPVIADIEAYAYWLATGIEVGSDPEGRGFPELARPEHVDIASGESLYQQRCMACHGAEGQGVNGPDGKVIFPPLWGPQSFNWGAGMHRVNTAAGFIYANMPQGQEGSLTEQESWDLALYIDSQERPQDPRYAEGEAERDFHDHDCAFHEQGPEQGS
;
A
#
# COMPACT_ATOMS: atom_id res chain seq x y z
N MET A 1 75.73 -52.26 25.95
CA MET A 1 75.61 -51.02 26.70
C MET A 1 74.96 -50.00 25.80
N TRP A 2 73.70 -49.80 25.95
CA TRP A 2 72.97 -48.74 25.22
C TRP A 2 72.38 -47.77 26.25
N PRO A 3 72.54 -46.47 26.09
CA PRO A 3 71.91 -45.51 26.98
C PRO A 3 70.47 -45.21 26.55
N SER A 4 69.56 -45.30 27.51
CA SER A 4 68.19 -44.91 27.38
C SER A 4 68.07 -43.38 27.39
N ILE A 5 67.49 -42.84 26.34
CA ILE A 5 67.10 -41.40 26.26
C ILE A 5 65.69 -41.25 26.82
N LEU A 6 65.57 -40.58 27.95
CA LEU A 6 64.30 -40.19 28.56
C LEU A 6 63.78 -38.87 27.86
N SER A 7 62.76 -38.95 27.02
CA SER A 7 62.13 -37.77 26.48
C SER A 7 61.13 -37.24 27.49
N LEU A 8 61.35 -36.04 28.00
CA LEU A 8 60.41 -35.26 28.80
C LEU A 8 59.38 -34.63 27.88
N LEU A 9 58.12 -35.09 27.91
CA LEU A 9 56.95 -34.45 27.29
C LEU A 9 56.53 -33.27 28.18
N ALA A 10 56.79 -32.06 27.73
CA ALA A 10 56.25 -30.85 28.34
C ALA A 10 54.79 -30.70 27.95
N CYS A 11 53.86 -30.81 28.91
CA CYS A 11 52.42 -30.41 28.74
C CYS A 11 52.32 -28.89 28.67
N GLY A 12 52.21 -28.36 27.47
CA GLY A 12 51.83 -26.96 27.29
C GLY A 12 50.34 -26.78 27.55
N SER A 13 49.96 -25.89 28.48
CA SER A 13 48.56 -25.48 28.70
C SER A 13 48.01 -24.79 27.46
N PRO A 14 46.77 -25.10 27.02
CA PRO A 14 46.18 -24.41 25.90
C PRO A 14 45.95 -22.91 26.23
N ALA A 15 46.25 -22.05 25.25
CA ALA A 15 45.97 -20.61 25.36
C ALA A 15 44.45 -20.35 25.57
N PRO A 16 44.09 -19.36 26.39
CA PRO A 16 42.69 -19.01 26.57
C PRO A 16 42.05 -18.61 25.25
N ALA A 17 40.83 -19.10 25.00
CA ALA A 17 40.05 -18.74 23.83
C ALA A 17 39.83 -17.21 23.77
N PRO A 18 39.87 -16.56 22.59
CA PRO A 18 39.60 -15.15 22.47
C PRO A 18 38.18 -14.86 22.97
N ALA A 19 38.03 -13.74 23.71
CA ALA A 19 36.75 -13.28 24.19
C ALA A 19 35.78 -13.05 22.99
N PRO A 20 34.50 -13.38 23.12
CA PRO A 20 33.53 -13.15 22.05
C PRO A 20 33.50 -11.65 21.70
N THR A 21 33.64 -11.36 20.42
CA THR A 21 33.49 -9.99 19.90
C THR A 21 32.08 -9.50 20.23
N PRO A 22 31.89 -8.28 20.78
CA PRO A 22 30.58 -7.75 21.00
C PRO A 22 29.81 -7.75 19.66
N GLN A 23 28.66 -8.41 19.64
CA GLN A 23 27.74 -8.29 18.52
C GLN A 23 27.22 -6.83 18.50
N PRO A 24 27.19 -6.17 17.34
CA PRO A 24 26.56 -4.87 17.25
C PRO A 24 25.11 -4.98 17.76
N GLU A 25 24.73 -4.08 18.65
CA GLU A 25 23.34 -3.96 19.08
C GLU A 25 22.48 -3.78 17.82
N PRO A 26 21.31 -4.46 17.73
CA PRO A 26 20.41 -4.27 16.61
C PRO A 26 20.07 -2.78 16.51
N ALA A 27 20.24 -2.21 15.31
CA ALA A 27 19.89 -0.82 15.05
C ALA A 27 18.42 -0.64 15.44
N VAL A 28 18.14 0.32 16.33
CA VAL A 28 16.76 0.68 16.69
C VAL A 28 16.10 1.18 15.42
N SER A 29 15.02 0.51 15.00
CA SER A 29 14.24 0.95 13.84
C SER A 29 13.74 2.38 14.08
N THR A 30 13.98 3.27 13.13
CA THR A 30 13.46 4.65 13.14
C THR A 30 12.01 4.71 12.65
N LEU A 31 11.50 3.59 12.13
CA LEU A 31 10.12 3.47 11.69
C LEU A 31 9.14 3.66 12.83
N HIS A 32 8.14 4.49 12.58
CA HIS A 32 7.05 4.70 13.53
C HIS A 32 6.33 3.39 13.86
N GLN A 33 6.06 3.20 15.16
CA GLN A 33 5.26 2.10 15.67
C GLN A 33 3.93 2.66 16.16
N PRO A 34 2.83 2.50 15.40
CA PRO A 34 1.51 2.96 15.83
C PRO A 34 1.10 2.31 17.16
N PRO A 35 0.29 2.99 18.01
CA PRO A 35 -0.19 2.43 19.26
C PRO A 35 -0.84 1.05 19.09
N ALA A 36 -0.64 0.14 20.03
CA ALA A 36 -1.23 -1.20 19.94
C ALA A 36 -2.77 -1.14 19.94
N PRO A 37 -3.50 -2.00 19.18
CA PRO A 37 -4.96 -1.91 19.06
C PRO A 37 -5.73 -1.99 20.38
N ASP A 38 -5.20 -2.67 21.37
CA ASP A 38 -5.77 -2.78 22.71
C ASP A 38 -5.58 -1.52 23.57
N THR A 39 -4.85 -0.52 23.08
CA THR A 39 -4.64 0.77 23.76
C THR A 39 -5.57 1.87 23.29
N ILE A 40 -6.57 1.58 22.45
CA ILE A 40 -7.59 2.55 22.07
C ILE A 40 -8.28 3.07 23.36
N PRO A 41 -8.31 4.40 23.59
CA PRO A 41 -8.85 4.94 24.84
C PRO A 41 -10.36 4.68 24.98
N GLU A 42 -10.84 4.72 26.20
CA GLU A 42 -12.29 4.70 26.46
C GLU A 42 -12.92 6.07 26.19
N GLY A 43 -14.24 6.08 25.99
CA GLY A 43 -15.05 7.30 25.79
C GLY A 43 -15.21 7.71 24.33
N PRO A 44 -15.84 8.88 24.07
CA PRO A 44 -16.32 9.26 22.73
C PRO A 44 -15.23 9.30 21.65
N PHE A 45 -14.01 9.71 22.00
CA PHE A 45 -12.90 9.69 21.06
C PHE A 45 -12.50 8.25 20.69
N GLY A 46 -12.34 7.36 21.69
CA GLY A 46 -12.01 5.96 21.42
C GLY A 46 -13.11 5.24 20.63
N ASP A 47 -14.38 5.62 20.84
CA ASP A 47 -15.49 5.09 20.03
C ASP A 47 -15.40 5.52 18.58
N ALA A 48 -15.02 6.77 18.30
CA ALA A 48 -14.75 7.25 16.94
C ALA A 48 -13.56 6.52 16.31
N VAL A 49 -12.48 6.31 17.05
CA VAL A 49 -11.31 5.52 16.61
C VAL A 49 -11.71 4.09 16.22
N ARG A 50 -12.52 3.41 17.03
CA ARG A 50 -13.02 2.04 16.74
C ARG A 50 -13.89 2.00 15.49
N ARG A 51 -14.79 2.99 15.30
CA ARG A 51 -15.61 3.07 14.08
C ARG A 51 -14.75 3.34 12.86
N GLY A 52 -13.78 4.26 12.94
CA GLY A 52 -12.83 4.51 11.86
C GLY A 52 -12.01 3.29 11.49
N GLN A 53 -11.52 2.54 12.48
CA GLN A 53 -10.84 1.26 12.27
C GLN A 53 -11.74 0.26 11.54
N ALA A 54 -12.99 0.11 11.99
CA ALA A 54 -13.95 -0.79 11.35
C ALA A 54 -14.23 -0.42 9.89
N ILE A 55 -14.35 0.89 9.58
CA ILE A 55 -14.51 1.38 8.20
C ILE A 55 -13.29 1.03 7.36
N VAL A 56 -12.07 1.21 7.88
CA VAL A 56 -10.83 0.90 7.16
C VAL A 56 -10.71 -0.60 6.90
N GLN A 57 -11.10 -1.43 7.85
CA GLN A 57 -11.06 -2.90 7.76
C GLN A 57 -12.08 -3.49 6.79
N ASP A 58 -13.30 -2.98 6.81
CA ASP A 58 -14.42 -3.48 5.98
C ASP A 58 -15.32 -2.32 5.57
N THR A 59 -14.85 -1.55 4.58
CA THR A 59 -15.51 -0.33 4.13
C THR A 59 -16.92 -0.62 3.60
N LYS A 60 -17.10 -1.74 2.89
CA LYS A 60 -18.40 -2.12 2.34
C LYS A 60 -19.44 -2.41 3.43
N THR A 61 -19.03 -2.97 4.57
CA THR A 61 -19.92 -3.22 5.70
C THR A 61 -20.21 -1.97 6.53
N HIS A 62 -19.19 -1.13 6.74
CA HIS A 62 -19.29 -0.01 7.69
C HIS A 62 -19.56 1.36 7.05
N ALA A 63 -19.40 1.48 5.72
CA ALA A 63 -19.76 2.64 4.93
C ALA A 63 -20.40 2.24 3.57
N PRO A 64 -21.43 1.34 3.57
CA PRO A 64 -21.99 0.76 2.35
C PRO A 64 -22.58 1.78 1.40
N GLN A 65 -23.09 2.90 1.92
CA GLN A 65 -23.69 3.97 1.11
C GLN A 65 -22.66 4.67 0.21
N PHE A 66 -21.36 4.57 0.51
CA PHE A 66 -20.29 5.25 -0.23
C PHE A 66 -19.33 4.27 -0.94
N SER A 67 -19.59 2.96 -0.85
CA SER A 67 -18.75 1.92 -1.46
C SER A 67 -19.38 1.42 -2.76
N GLY A 68 -18.75 1.71 -3.88
CA GLY A 68 -19.20 1.34 -5.22
C GLY A 68 -18.49 0.10 -5.78
N ASN A 69 -17.65 -0.55 -4.99
CA ASN A 69 -16.91 -1.75 -5.37
C ASN A 69 -16.68 -2.69 -4.18
N ASP A 70 -15.93 -3.77 -4.38
CA ASP A 70 -15.66 -4.78 -3.35
C ASP A 70 -14.34 -4.54 -2.60
N LEU A 71 -13.74 -3.35 -2.71
CA LEU A 71 -12.53 -3.00 -1.99
C LEU A 71 -12.83 -2.48 -0.59
N SER A 72 -11.81 -2.56 0.27
CA SER A 72 -11.71 -1.88 1.56
C SER A 72 -10.42 -1.07 1.63
N CYS A 73 -10.37 -0.05 2.47
CA CYS A 73 -9.17 0.79 2.61
C CYS A 73 -7.92 -0.03 2.91
N LYS A 74 -8.03 -1.08 3.73
CA LYS A 74 -6.92 -1.98 4.08
C LYS A 74 -6.32 -2.73 2.90
N ASN A 75 -6.99 -2.83 1.75
CA ASN A 75 -6.45 -3.53 0.59
C ASN A 75 -5.21 -2.84 0.00
N CYS A 76 -5.12 -1.52 0.17
CA CYS A 76 -3.95 -0.72 -0.19
C CYS A 76 -3.19 -0.23 1.06
N HIS A 77 -3.92 0.09 2.15
CA HIS A 77 -3.37 0.50 3.43
C HIS A 77 -3.20 -0.71 4.35
N ILE A 78 -2.19 -1.54 4.03
CA ILE A 78 -1.96 -2.85 4.66
C ILE A 78 -1.88 -2.75 6.18
N GLU A 79 -2.29 -3.83 6.88
CA GLU A 79 -2.40 -3.88 8.35
C GLU A 79 -3.28 -2.74 8.89
N ASP A 80 -4.42 -2.49 8.23
CA ASP A 80 -5.37 -1.46 8.61
C ASP A 80 -4.75 -0.04 8.62
N GLY A 81 -3.81 0.22 7.72
CA GLY A 81 -3.10 1.50 7.62
C GLY A 81 -1.92 1.65 8.58
N ARG A 82 -1.42 0.56 9.15
CA ARG A 82 -0.33 0.54 10.12
C ARG A 82 1.04 0.27 9.49
N LYS A 83 1.07 -0.54 8.41
CA LYS A 83 2.31 -0.99 7.78
C LYS A 83 3.01 0.15 7.06
N ALA A 84 4.28 0.38 7.41
CA ALA A 84 5.18 1.26 6.66
C ALA A 84 5.31 0.79 5.20
N ASP A 85 5.60 1.68 4.27
CA ASP A 85 5.73 1.40 2.82
C ASP A 85 4.46 0.82 2.16
N ALA A 86 3.32 0.91 2.86
CA ALA A 86 1.99 0.57 2.37
C ALA A 86 1.02 1.75 2.51
N ALA A 87 1.49 2.95 2.23
CA ALA A 87 0.77 4.22 2.40
C ALA A 87 0.08 4.32 3.79
N PRO A 88 0.82 4.21 4.89
CA PRO A 88 0.25 4.13 6.22
C PRO A 88 -0.57 5.37 6.58
N LEU A 89 -1.70 5.16 7.28
CA LEU A 89 -2.61 6.24 7.63
C LEU A 89 -2.00 7.21 8.65
N TRP A 90 -1.11 6.73 9.52
CA TRP A 90 -0.37 7.59 10.44
C TRP A 90 0.51 8.63 9.73
N ALA A 91 1.18 8.24 8.64
CA ALA A 91 1.97 9.16 7.86
C ALA A 91 1.10 10.07 6.99
N ALA A 92 0.00 9.53 6.44
CA ALA A 92 -0.96 10.33 5.69
C ALA A 92 -1.53 11.45 6.55
N PHE A 93 -1.95 11.16 7.79
CA PHE A 93 -2.52 12.18 8.68
C PHE A 93 -1.57 13.37 8.90
N VAL A 94 -0.30 13.11 9.22
CA VAL A 94 0.67 14.17 9.54
C VAL A 94 1.18 14.92 8.32
N SER A 95 0.99 14.39 7.11
CA SER A 95 1.45 15.00 5.85
C SER A 95 0.51 16.06 5.30
N TYR A 96 -0.70 16.22 5.86
CA TYR A 96 -1.66 17.21 5.39
C TYR A 96 -1.76 18.39 6.38
N PRO A 97 -2.08 19.62 5.87
CA PRO A 97 -2.41 19.95 4.48
C PRO A 97 -1.20 19.94 3.54
N ALA A 98 -1.42 19.50 2.29
CA ALA A 98 -0.36 19.40 1.28
C ALA A 98 -0.85 19.74 -0.13
N TYR A 99 0.01 20.36 -0.94
CA TYR A 99 -0.27 20.57 -2.35
C TYR A 99 -0.32 19.24 -3.10
N ARG A 100 -1.32 19.08 -3.96
CA ARG A 100 -1.51 17.89 -4.80
C ARG A 100 -1.56 18.29 -6.27
N SER A 101 -0.58 17.83 -7.06
CA SER A 101 -0.53 18.07 -8.51
C SER A 101 -1.77 17.54 -9.23
N LYS A 102 -2.36 16.44 -8.74
CA LYS A 102 -3.54 15.80 -9.33
C LYS A 102 -4.75 16.74 -9.48
N ASN A 103 -4.94 17.66 -8.57
CA ASN A 103 -6.06 18.61 -8.59
C ASN A 103 -5.62 20.09 -8.52
N GLY A 104 -4.31 20.35 -8.49
CA GLY A 104 -3.74 21.68 -8.63
C GLY A 104 -3.92 22.60 -7.42
N HIS A 105 -4.29 22.07 -6.24
CA HIS A 105 -4.46 22.88 -5.04
C HIS A 105 -3.97 22.19 -3.75
N VAL A 106 -4.00 22.92 -2.63
CA VAL A 106 -3.69 22.38 -1.31
C VAL A 106 -4.90 21.64 -0.77
N ASN A 107 -4.74 20.33 -0.56
CA ASN A 107 -5.75 19.50 0.09
C ASN A 107 -5.52 19.45 1.60
N ASP A 108 -6.59 19.32 2.37
CA ASP A 108 -6.57 18.83 3.74
C ASP A 108 -6.72 17.29 3.77
N PHE A 109 -6.65 16.71 4.96
CA PHE A 109 -6.76 15.25 5.10
C PHE A 109 -8.18 14.75 4.83
N ASN A 110 -9.22 15.52 5.17
CA ASN A 110 -10.62 15.26 4.86
C ASN A 110 -10.82 15.10 3.34
N GLU A 111 -10.37 16.09 2.58
CA GLU A 111 -10.44 16.04 1.12
C GLU A 111 -9.67 14.85 0.53
N ARG A 112 -8.52 14.49 1.16
CA ARG A 112 -7.77 13.30 0.75
C ARG A 112 -8.56 12.02 0.96
N ILE A 113 -9.25 11.86 2.10
CA ILE A 113 -10.13 10.70 2.38
C ILE A 113 -11.27 10.64 1.37
N ARG A 114 -11.93 11.78 1.11
CA ARG A 114 -13.02 11.87 0.11
C ARG A 114 -12.56 11.47 -1.28
N GLY A 115 -11.34 11.86 -1.66
CA GLY A 115 -10.71 11.41 -2.89
C GLY A 115 -10.50 9.89 -2.94
N CYS A 116 -10.21 9.23 -1.81
CA CYS A 116 -10.15 7.76 -1.77
C CYS A 116 -11.52 7.13 -2.03
N PHE A 117 -12.60 7.66 -1.45
CA PHE A 117 -13.95 7.20 -1.75
C PHE A 117 -14.30 7.42 -3.22
N THR A 118 -14.00 8.59 -3.78
CA THR A 118 -14.28 8.90 -5.18
C THR A 118 -13.59 7.93 -6.14
N TYR A 119 -12.31 7.68 -5.93
CA TYR A 119 -11.52 6.95 -6.93
C TYR A 119 -11.26 5.49 -6.55
N SER A 120 -10.77 5.23 -5.34
CA SER A 120 -10.43 3.86 -4.94
C SER A 120 -11.66 3.04 -4.60
N MET A 121 -12.65 3.64 -3.95
CA MET A 121 -13.91 2.97 -3.61
C MET A 121 -15.00 3.13 -4.70
N ASN A 122 -14.69 3.80 -5.81
CA ASN A 122 -15.60 4.03 -6.94
C ASN A 122 -17.00 4.52 -6.50
N ALA A 123 -17.02 5.54 -5.63
CA ALA A 123 -18.24 6.00 -4.97
C ALA A 123 -19.39 6.43 -5.92
N GLN A 124 -19.10 6.72 -7.19
CA GLN A 124 -20.10 7.00 -8.22
C GLN A 124 -21.03 5.79 -8.47
N ALA A 125 -20.53 4.57 -8.29
CA ALA A 125 -21.31 3.34 -8.40
C ALA A 125 -21.96 2.92 -7.07
N SER A 126 -21.76 3.67 -5.98
CA SER A 126 -22.35 3.41 -4.67
C SER A 126 -23.83 3.83 -4.59
N PRO A 127 -24.56 3.38 -3.56
CA PRO A 127 -25.94 3.83 -3.33
C PRO A 127 -26.10 5.35 -3.21
N ALA A 128 -25.11 6.07 -2.66
CA ALA A 128 -25.12 7.53 -2.58
C ALA A 128 -24.78 8.22 -3.92
N GLY A 129 -24.16 7.50 -4.87
CA GLY A 129 -23.69 8.05 -6.13
C GLY A 129 -22.53 9.05 -6.01
N ALA A 130 -21.96 9.20 -4.82
CA ALA A 130 -20.89 10.16 -4.54
C ALA A 130 -20.11 9.75 -3.27
N ALA A 131 -18.93 10.35 -3.10
CA ALA A 131 -18.17 10.26 -1.85
C ALA A 131 -18.91 10.93 -0.68
N PRO A 132 -18.57 10.59 0.60
CA PRO A 132 -19.09 11.27 1.77
C PRO A 132 -18.91 12.78 1.68
N GLY A 133 -19.87 13.56 2.20
CA GLY A 133 -19.70 14.99 2.38
C GLY A 133 -18.58 15.32 3.40
N PRO A 134 -18.06 16.56 3.41
CA PRO A 134 -16.98 16.94 4.33
C PRO A 134 -17.37 16.81 5.82
N ASP A 135 -18.65 16.95 6.14
CA ASP A 135 -19.17 16.86 7.51
C ASP A 135 -19.77 15.48 7.83
N ASP A 136 -19.59 14.50 6.96
CA ASP A 136 -20.10 13.14 7.20
C ASP A 136 -19.32 12.45 8.34
N PRO A 137 -20.02 11.80 9.30
CA PRO A 137 -19.37 11.09 10.39
C PRO A 137 -18.33 10.06 9.95
N VAL A 138 -18.49 9.43 8.79
CA VAL A 138 -17.52 8.50 8.20
C VAL A 138 -16.15 9.14 8.05
N ILE A 139 -16.10 10.40 7.62
CA ILE A 139 -14.83 11.13 7.48
C ILE A 139 -14.20 11.37 8.85
N ALA A 140 -14.96 11.90 9.80
CA ALA A 140 -14.47 12.20 11.14
C ALA A 140 -13.98 10.95 11.88
N ASP A 141 -14.64 9.81 11.69
CA ASP A 141 -14.24 8.53 12.29
C ASP A 141 -12.91 8.02 11.69
N ILE A 142 -12.72 8.11 10.37
CA ILE A 142 -11.44 7.76 9.72
C ILE A 142 -10.33 8.72 10.15
N GLU A 143 -10.62 10.01 10.25
CA GLU A 143 -9.65 11.01 10.76
C GLU A 143 -9.25 10.72 12.20
N ALA A 144 -10.20 10.39 13.09
CA ALA A 144 -9.92 10.01 14.46
C ALA A 144 -9.02 8.77 14.56
N TYR A 145 -9.26 7.78 13.70
CA TYR A 145 -8.43 6.58 13.63
C TYR A 145 -7.01 6.90 13.14
N ALA A 146 -6.87 7.65 12.06
CA ALA A 146 -5.57 8.05 11.51
C ALA A 146 -4.78 8.93 12.49
N TYR A 147 -5.45 9.87 13.17
CA TYR A 147 -4.86 10.68 14.24
C TYR A 147 -4.32 9.81 15.38
N TRP A 148 -5.11 8.84 15.85
CA TRP A 148 -4.68 7.94 16.91
C TRP A 148 -3.47 7.10 16.48
N LEU A 149 -3.45 6.59 15.24
CA LEU A 149 -2.29 5.87 14.69
C LEU A 149 -1.03 6.75 14.64
N ALA A 150 -1.19 8.05 14.42
CA ALA A 150 -0.09 9.02 14.32
C ALA A 150 0.44 9.50 15.67
N THR A 151 -0.05 8.95 16.78
CA THR A 151 0.39 9.34 18.13
C THR A 151 1.91 9.30 18.26
N GLY A 152 2.51 10.43 18.59
CA GLY A 152 3.97 10.57 18.76
C GLY A 152 4.72 11.05 17.51
N ILE A 153 4.03 11.29 16.39
CA ILE A 153 4.63 11.89 15.19
C ILE A 153 4.27 13.40 15.15
N GLU A 154 5.23 14.21 14.77
CA GLU A 154 5.02 15.65 14.57
C GLU A 154 4.23 15.90 13.28
N VAL A 155 3.17 16.71 13.36
CA VAL A 155 2.39 17.14 12.20
C VAL A 155 3.25 18.02 11.29
N GLY A 156 3.22 17.75 9.99
CA GLY A 156 4.04 18.43 9.00
C GLY A 156 5.42 17.78 8.79
N SER A 157 5.74 16.70 9.54
CA SER A 157 6.96 15.91 9.30
C SER A 157 6.80 14.99 8.08
N ASP A 158 7.93 14.47 7.62
CA ASP A 158 8.01 13.46 6.54
C ASP A 158 8.61 12.17 7.12
N PRO A 159 7.78 11.35 7.78
CA PRO A 159 8.27 10.17 8.48
C PRO A 159 8.70 9.07 7.51
N GLU A 160 9.74 8.33 7.89
CA GLU A 160 10.22 7.15 7.18
C GLU A 160 9.10 6.11 7.02
N GLY A 161 9.04 5.45 5.84
CA GLY A 161 7.98 4.48 5.51
C GLY A 161 6.66 5.11 5.08
N ARG A 162 6.63 6.42 4.83
CA ARG A 162 5.48 7.12 4.25
C ARG A 162 5.26 6.73 2.79
N GLY A 163 4.01 6.51 2.42
CA GLY A 163 3.64 6.21 1.02
C GLY A 163 4.00 4.80 0.60
N PHE A 164 4.40 4.65 -0.63
CA PHE A 164 5.02 3.46 -1.21
C PHE A 164 6.45 3.81 -1.61
N PRO A 165 7.39 2.85 -1.65
CA PRO A 165 8.74 3.12 -2.15
C PRO A 165 8.72 3.69 -3.56
N GLU A 166 9.54 4.70 -3.79
CA GLU A 166 9.78 5.25 -5.12
C GLU A 166 10.86 4.42 -5.81
N LEU A 167 10.47 3.66 -6.82
CA LEU A 167 11.39 2.85 -7.61
C LEU A 167 11.87 3.64 -8.82
N ALA A 168 13.15 3.49 -9.16
CA ALA A 168 13.66 4.04 -10.40
C ALA A 168 12.96 3.37 -11.60
N ARG A 169 12.49 4.21 -12.56
CA ARG A 169 11.88 3.65 -13.77
C ARG A 169 12.93 2.92 -14.60
N PRO A 170 12.73 1.64 -14.96
CA PRO A 170 13.64 0.92 -15.84
C PRO A 170 13.56 1.46 -17.27
N GLU A 171 14.58 1.17 -18.07
CA GLU A 171 14.65 1.58 -19.48
C GLU A 171 13.49 1.02 -20.32
N HIS A 172 13.08 -0.21 -19.99
CA HIS A 172 11.94 -0.90 -20.60
C HIS A 172 11.06 -1.50 -19.52
N VAL A 173 9.75 -1.40 -19.73
CA VAL A 173 8.72 -2.11 -18.95
C VAL A 173 7.97 -3.03 -19.92
N ASP A 174 7.89 -4.32 -19.62
CA ASP A 174 7.36 -5.34 -20.52
C ASP A 174 6.05 -5.93 -20.02
N ILE A 175 4.96 -5.62 -20.70
CA ILE A 175 3.62 -6.11 -20.37
C ILE A 175 3.49 -7.63 -20.49
N ALA A 176 4.20 -8.28 -21.43
CA ALA A 176 4.15 -9.73 -21.59
C ALA A 176 4.90 -10.45 -20.46
N SER A 177 6.01 -9.88 -20.00
CA SER A 177 6.68 -10.32 -18.78
C SER A 177 5.75 -10.17 -17.57
N GLY A 178 5.07 -9.04 -17.45
CA GLY A 178 4.09 -8.78 -16.39
C GLY A 178 2.95 -9.79 -16.38
N GLU A 179 2.38 -10.13 -17.54
CA GLU A 179 1.36 -11.17 -17.68
C GLU A 179 1.87 -12.53 -17.21
N SER A 180 3.06 -12.94 -17.67
CA SER A 180 3.68 -14.20 -17.28
C SER A 180 3.92 -14.28 -15.77
N LEU A 181 4.43 -13.21 -15.18
CA LEU A 181 4.65 -13.11 -13.73
C LEU A 181 3.33 -13.15 -12.95
N TYR A 182 2.29 -12.46 -13.44
CA TYR A 182 0.96 -12.49 -12.84
C TYR A 182 0.43 -13.92 -12.75
N GLN A 183 0.48 -14.66 -13.83
CA GLN A 183 0.04 -16.07 -13.87
C GLN A 183 0.80 -16.95 -12.88
N GLN A 184 2.08 -16.70 -12.67
CA GLN A 184 2.93 -17.50 -11.79
C GLN A 184 2.84 -17.11 -10.31
N ARG A 185 2.66 -15.83 -9.99
CA ARG A 185 2.85 -15.30 -8.64
C ARG A 185 1.61 -14.67 -8.02
N CYS A 186 0.61 -14.25 -8.84
CA CYS A 186 -0.52 -13.44 -8.38
C CYS A 186 -1.86 -14.13 -8.57
N MET A 187 -2.05 -14.87 -9.67
CA MET A 187 -3.30 -15.48 -10.08
C MET A 187 -3.92 -16.42 -9.03
N ALA A 188 -3.07 -17.13 -8.27
CA ALA A 188 -3.55 -18.06 -7.23
C ALA A 188 -4.39 -17.37 -6.14
N CYS A 189 -4.10 -16.10 -5.85
CA CYS A 189 -4.83 -15.30 -4.87
C CYS A 189 -5.84 -14.36 -5.54
N HIS A 190 -5.43 -13.65 -6.60
CA HIS A 190 -6.26 -12.61 -7.21
C HIS A 190 -7.16 -13.07 -8.35
N GLY A 191 -7.13 -14.37 -8.69
CA GLY A 191 -7.92 -14.94 -9.79
C GLY A 191 -7.26 -14.76 -11.16
N ALA A 192 -7.64 -15.59 -12.14
CA ALA A 192 -7.07 -15.56 -13.48
C ALA A 192 -7.38 -14.25 -14.23
N GLU A 193 -8.55 -13.67 -13.95
CA GLU A 193 -9.04 -12.42 -14.54
C GLU A 193 -8.95 -11.26 -13.53
N GLY A 194 -8.06 -11.33 -12.53
CA GLY A 194 -7.90 -10.29 -11.52
C GLY A 194 -9.14 -9.94 -10.70
N GLN A 195 -10.16 -10.80 -10.75
CA GLN A 195 -11.47 -10.57 -10.14
C GLN A 195 -11.48 -10.71 -8.62
N GLY A 196 -10.35 -11.12 -8.02
CA GLY A 196 -10.27 -11.45 -6.61
C GLY A 196 -10.92 -12.78 -6.24
N VAL A 197 -10.96 -13.07 -4.96
CA VAL A 197 -11.59 -14.28 -4.40
C VAL A 197 -12.46 -13.92 -3.22
N ASN A 198 -13.71 -14.37 -3.24
CA ASN A 198 -14.66 -14.20 -2.15
C ASN A 198 -14.79 -15.48 -1.32
N GLY A 199 -14.98 -15.33 -0.02
CA GLY A 199 -15.29 -16.42 0.89
C GLY A 199 -16.72 -16.95 0.74
N PRO A 200 -17.04 -18.06 1.43
CA PRO A 200 -18.39 -18.62 1.42
C PRO A 200 -19.47 -17.68 1.99
N ASP A 201 -19.08 -16.71 2.79
CA ASP A 201 -19.92 -15.65 3.35
C ASP A 201 -20.06 -14.41 2.43
N GLY A 202 -19.49 -14.48 1.23
CA GLY A 202 -19.48 -13.39 0.27
C GLY A 202 -18.47 -12.27 0.57
N LYS A 203 -17.69 -12.39 1.64
CA LYS A 203 -16.65 -11.41 1.95
C LYS A 203 -15.42 -11.62 1.09
N VAL A 204 -14.79 -10.52 0.71
CA VAL A 204 -13.55 -10.53 -0.06
C VAL A 204 -12.42 -11.10 0.79
N ILE A 205 -11.82 -12.20 0.33
CA ILE A 205 -10.59 -12.77 0.89
C ILE A 205 -9.39 -12.13 0.23
N PHE A 206 -9.37 -12.13 -1.11
CA PHE A 206 -8.36 -11.45 -1.92
C PHE A 206 -9.03 -10.42 -2.81
N PRO A 207 -8.56 -9.16 -2.80
CA PRO A 207 -9.24 -8.09 -3.50
C PRO A 207 -9.13 -8.22 -5.03
N PRO A 208 -10.14 -7.71 -5.78
CA PRO A 208 -10.03 -7.55 -7.22
C PRO A 208 -8.96 -6.50 -7.56
N LEU A 209 -8.15 -6.78 -8.58
CA LEU A 209 -7.10 -5.88 -9.06
C LEU A 209 -7.57 -5.04 -10.24
N TRP A 210 -8.51 -5.55 -11.04
CA TRP A 210 -9.17 -4.86 -12.15
C TRP A 210 -10.62 -5.31 -12.31
N GLY A 211 -11.29 -4.85 -13.36
CA GLY A 211 -12.70 -5.13 -13.60
C GLY A 211 -13.63 -4.24 -12.77
N PRO A 212 -14.95 -4.47 -12.85
CA PRO A 212 -15.97 -3.56 -12.33
C PRO A 212 -15.99 -3.41 -10.81
N GLN A 213 -15.39 -4.35 -10.08
CA GLN A 213 -15.33 -4.35 -8.61
C GLN A 213 -14.00 -3.83 -8.06
N SER A 214 -13.11 -3.30 -8.92
CA SER A 214 -11.85 -2.69 -8.52
C SER A 214 -11.94 -1.16 -8.47
N PHE A 215 -10.81 -0.51 -8.19
CA PHE A 215 -10.68 0.95 -8.23
C PHE A 215 -10.82 1.49 -9.67
N ASN A 216 -11.24 2.73 -9.80
CA ASN A 216 -11.41 3.36 -11.11
C ASN A 216 -10.11 3.98 -11.66
N TRP A 217 -10.13 4.37 -12.94
CA TRP A 217 -8.99 4.96 -13.63
C TRP A 217 -8.43 6.23 -12.96
N GLY A 218 -9.19 6.90 -12.10
CA GLY A 218 -8.75 8.06 -11.33
C GLY A 218 -8.01 7.74 -10.04
N ALA A 219 -7.92 6.48 -9.63
CA ALA A 219 -7.24 6.10 -8.39
C ALA A 219 -5.72 6.29 -8.48
N GLY A 220 -5.06 6.53 -7.33
CA GLY A 220 -3.61 6.63 -7.28
C GLY A 220 -2.90 5.34 -7.68
N MET A 221 -3.51 4.20 -7.40
CA MET A 221 -2.99 2.87 -7.75
C MET A 221 -3.03 2.57 -9.25
N HIS A 222 -3.76 3.35 -10.04
CA HIS A 222 -3.72 3.26 -11.49
C HIS A 222 -2.42 3.79 -12.11
N ARG A 223 -1.60 4.48 -11.36
CA ARG A 223 -0.29 4.93 -11.84
C ARG A 223 0.72 3.78 -11.73
N VAL A 224 1.34 3.43 -12.84
CA VAL A 224 2.28 2.28 -12.90
C VAL A 224 3.40 2.41 -11.88
N ASN A 225 3.99 3.59 -11.69
CA ASN A 225 5.02 3.82 -10.69
C ASN A 225 4.52 3.62 -9.25
N THR A 226 3.29 4.03 -8.96
CA THR A 226 2.67 3.85 -7.63
C THR A 226 2.37 2.38 -7.38
N ALA A 227 1.79 1.69 -8.38
CA ALA A 227 1.52 0.26 -8.29
C ALA A 227 2.81 -0.55 -8.19
N ALA A 228 3.86 -0.20 -8.94
CA ALA A 228 5.17 -0.86 -8.85
C ALA A 228 5.76 -0.77 -7.44
N GLY A 229 5.78 0.42 -6.83
CA GLY A 229 6.25 0.59 -5.46
C GLY A 229 5.45 -0.22 -4.44
N PHE A 230 4.11 -0.25 -4.58
CA PHE A 230 3.25 -1.08 -3.74
C PHE A 230 3.56 -2.58 -3.90
N ILE A 231 3.65 -3.06 -5.13
CA ILE A 231 3.93 -4.47 -5.45
C ILE A 231 5.29 -4.87 -4.87
N TYR A 232 6.31 -4.08 -5.11
CA TYR A 232 7.67 -4.33 -4.63
C TYR A 232 7.74 -4.51 -3.12
N ALA A 233 7.11 -3.60 -2.36
CA ALA A 233 7.20 -3.60 -0.91
C ALA A 233 6.25 -4.60 -0.23
N ASN A 234 5.11 -4.95 -0.89
CA ASN A 234 4.01 -5.59 -0.19
C ASN A 234 3.51 -6.89 -0.81
N MET A 235 3.92 -7.23 -2.03
CA MET A 235 3.40 -8.40 -2.75
C MET A 235 4.53 -9.34 -3.21
N PRO A 236 4.26 -10.65 -3.27
CA PRO A 236 3.10 -11.36 -2.69
C PRO A 236 3.13 -11.29 -1.16
N GLN A 237 1.97 -11.12 -0.52
CA GLN A 237 1.89 -11.12 0.95
C GLN A 237 2.43 -12.43 1.53
N GLY A 238 3.29 -12.33 2.55
CA GLY A 238 4.02 -13.45 3.15
C GLY A 238 5.26 -13.88 2.36
N GLN A 239 5.58 -13.19 1.26
CA GLN A 239 6.81 -13.32 0.47
C GLN A 239 7.31 -11.94 0.01
N GLU A 240 7.14 -10.93 0.85
CA GLU A 240 7.56 -9.55 0.59
C GLU A 240 9.07 -9.51 0.26
N GLY A 241 9.45 -8.65 -0.67
CA GLY A 241 10.84 -8.52 -1.13
C GLY A 241 11.32 -9.67 -2.04
N SER A 242 10.43 -10.56 -2.49
CA SER A 242 10.77 -11.64 -3.41
C SER A 242 10.72 -11.25 -4.89
N LEU A 243 10.23 -10.06 -5.21
CA LEU A 243 10.20 -9.48 -6.55
C LEU A 243 11.32 -8.44 -6.69
N THR A 244 11.92 -8.40 -7.87
CA THR A 244 12.85 -7.32 -8.23
C THR A 244 12.07 -6.04 -8.60
N GLU A 245 12.76 -4.90 -8.64
CA GLU A 245 12.15 -3.65 -9.11
C GLU A 245 11.59 -3.79 -10.54
N GLN A 246 12.35 -4.43 -11.45
CA GLN A 246 11.90 -4.67 -12.83
C GLN A 246 10.62 -5.50 -12.88
N GLU A 247 10.56 -6.64 -12.15
CA GLU A 247 9.37 -7.48 -12.10
C GLU A 247 8.15 -6.73 -11.54
N SER A 248 8.38 -5.84 -10.58
CA SER A 248 7.33 -5.00 -10.00
C SER A 248 6.78 -3.97 -10.98
N TRP A 249 7.63 -3.38 -11.83
CA TRP A 249 7.22 -2.49 -12.89
C TRP A 249 6.45 -3.23 -14.00
N ASP A 250 6.93 -4.41 -14.43
CA ASP A 250 6.27 -5.22 -15.45
C ASP A 250 4.87 -5.68 -14.98
N LEU A 251 4.77 -6.15 -13.74
CA LEU A 251 3.50 -6.50 -13.12
C LEU A 251 2.55 -5.32 -12.99
N ALA A 252 3.06 -4.15 -12.57
CA ALA A 252 2.25 -2.94 -12.44
C ALA A 252 1.68 -2.51 -13.79
N LEU A 253 2.49 -2.51 -14.85
CA LEU A 253 2.05 -2.19 -16.20
C LEU A 253 0.96 -3.16 -16.67
N TYR A 254 1.15 -4.48 -16.49
CA TYR A 254 0.15 -5.48 -16.87
C TYR A 254 -1.17 -5.30 -16.11
N ILE A 255 -1.12 -5.10 -14.78
CA ILE A 255 -2.32 -4.92 -13.94
C ILE A 255 -3.04 -3.62 -14.29
N ASP A 256 -2.31 -2.54 -14.52
CA ASP A 256 -2.89 -1.24 -14.80
C ASP A 256 -3.33 -1.08 -16.26
N SER A 257 -2.92 -1.97 -17.18
CA SER A 257 -3.45 -2.02 -18.55
C SER A 257 -4.84 -2.68 -18.64
N GLN A 258 -5.32 -3.33 -17.56
CA GLN A 258 -6.58 -4.05 -17.57
C GLN A 258 -7.78 -3.11 -17.35
N GLU A 259 -8.93 -3.43 -17.97
CA GLU A 259 -10.17 -2.65 -17.89
C GLU A 259 -10.68 -2.52 -16.44
N ARG A 260 -11.11 -1.31 -16.11
CA ARG A 260 -11.66 -0.93 -14.79
C ARG A 260 -12.70 0.18 -14.92
N PRO A 261 -13.43 0.54 -13.84
CA PRO A 261 -14.40 1.63 -13.91
C PRO A 261 -13.78 2.95 -14.35
N GLN A 262 -14.53 3.73 -15.10
CA GLN A 262 -14.09 5.01 -15.66
C GLN A 262 -13.79 6.03 -14.55
N ASP A 263 -12.79 6.87 -14.79
CA ASP A 263 -12.54 8.04 -13.97
C ASP A 263 -13.73 9.02 -14.07
N PRO A 264 -14.34 9.40 -12.93
CA PRO A 264 -15.50 10.32 -12.95
C PRO A 264 -15.17 11.70 -13.53
N ARG A 265 -13.92 12.12 -13.54
CA ARG A 265 -13.48 13.39 -14.14
C ARG A 265 -13.51 13.34 -15.66
N TYR A 266 -13.49 12.16 -16.25
CA TYR A 266 -13.48 11.97 -17.70
C TYR A 266 -14.74 12.57 -18.37
N ALA A 267 -15.90 12.47 -17.72
CA ALA A 267 -17.14 13.05 -18.19
C ALA A 267 -17.14 14.60 -18.20
N GLU A 268 -16.26 15.21 -17.42
CA GLU A 268 -16.13 16.67 -17.25
C GLU A 268 -14.98 17.25 -18.09
N GLY A 269 -14.27 16.43 -18.89
CA GLY A 269 -13.15 16.88 -19.75
C GLY A 269 -11.86 17.16 -18.98
N GLU A 270 -11.80 16.91 -17.68
CA GLU A 270 -10.62 17.13 -16.86
C GLU A 270 -9.65 15.93 -16.90
N ALA A 271 -10.16 14.74 -17.14
CA ALA A 271 -9.38 13.50 -17.14
C ALA A 271 -8.33 13.43 -18.26
N GLU A 272 -8.62 14.07 -19.41
CA GLU A 272 -7.69 14.07 -20.54
C GLU A 272 -6.35 14.77 -20.22
N ARG A 273 -6.36 15.79 -19.35
CA ARG A 273 -5.14 16.46 -18.88
C ARG A 273 -4.31 15.56 -17.95
N ASP A 274 -4.98 14.80 -17.08
CA ASP A 274 -4.31 13.95 -16.11
C ASP A 274 -3.65 12.73 -16.77
N PHE A 275 -4.19 12.23 -17.88
CA PHE A 275 -3.55 11.16 -18.66
C PHE A 275 -2.20 11.60 -19.25
N HIS A 276 -2.04 12.88 -19.58
CA HIS A 276 -0.81 13.40 -20.18
C HIS A 276 0.31 13.66 -19.16
N ASP A 277 -0.02 13.87 -17.88
CA ASP A 277 0.95 14.27 -16.85
C ASP A 277 1.36 13.14 -15.90
N HIS A 278 0.81 11.92 -16.06
CA HIS A 278 1.04 10.80 -15.16
C HIS A 278 1.51 9.56 -15.92
N ASP A 279 2.47 8.83 -15.31
CA ASP A 279 2.88 7.48 -15.73
C ASP A 279 1.72 6.50 -15.54
N CYS A 280 0.74 6.50 -16.42
CA CYS A 280 -0.34 5.53 -16.44
C CYS A 280 -0.14 4.57 -17.62
N ALA A 281 -0.74 3.36 -17.53
CA ALA A 281 -0.60 2.30 -18.52
C ALA A 281 -0.99 2.73 -19.95
N PHE A 282 -1.92 3.67 -20.09
CA PHE A 282 -2.34 4.19 -21.41
C PHE A 282 -1.26 5.00 -22.12
N HIS A 283 -0.35 5.65 -21.41
CA HIS A 283 0.75 6.41 -22.03
C HIS A 283 1.82 5.52 -22.62
N GLU A 284 2.01 4.34 -22.06
CA GLU A 284 3.03 3.41 -22.56
C GLU A 284 2.58 2.64 -23.80
N GLN A 285 1.27 2.52 -23.99
CA GLN A 285 0.72 1.92 -25.19
C GLN A 285 0.53 2.90 -26.35
N GLY A 286 0.78 4.23 -26.15
CA GLY A 286 0.60 5.33 -27.11
C GLY A 286 -0.48 5.10 -28.17
N PRO A 287 -1.29 6.05 -28.60
CA PRO A 287 -2.17 5.78 -29.72
C PRO A 287 -1.28 5.29 -30.88
N GLU A 288 -1.53 4.08 -31.38
CA GLU A 288 -0.96 3.67 -32.64
C GLU A 288 -1.19 4.83 -33.60
N GLN A 289 -0.12 5.52 -34.00
CA GLN A 289 -0.21 6.53 -35.02
C GLN A 289 -0.64 5.80 -36.27
N GLY A 290 -1.96 5.79 -36.49
CA GLY A 290 -2.58 5.28 -37.69
C GLY A 290 -1.93 5.98 -38.86
N SER A 291 -1.19 5.20 -39.61
CA SER A 291 -0.61 5.55 -40.93
C SER A 291 -1.68 5.95 -41.92
#